data_c0a0cb6c1a291c9089cf92858391b340
#
_entry.id   c0a0cb6c1a291c9089cf92858391b340
#
_cell.length_a   1.000
_cell.length_b   1.000
_cell.length_c   1.000
_cell.angle_alpha   90.00
_cell.angle_beta   90.00
_cell.angle_gamma   90.00
#
_symmetry.space_group_name_H-M   'P 1'
#
loop_
_entity.id
_entity.type
_entity.pdbx_description
1 polymer ?
#
loop_
_entity_poly.entity_id
_entity_poly.type
_entity_poly.pdbx_seq_one_letter_code
_entity_poly.pdbx_strand_id
1 'polypeptide(L)'
;MPAEISNNIIQPAGHRSGYVAIVSPKPQTTRNRITGIRTTDDSQVVFLDTPGIHRARSLINRRMVDVALDTLGEVDGVLWLIDAREGMRKEDEEIAARLKDSPATTFILLNKIDLVAKGKLLPLMERSATLLPGREIIPVSALKGDQVSLVLERIEKLVPEGPRYYPEGEVTDQTERFLAAEIVREKIFFRTREEIPYGTAVTIDEFTEKEDKNLIVIKATIHVDRESHKPILIGKKGAMLKDVGRQAREELESLLGCRIFLELFVRVDQGWTEDPNALTELGL
;
A
#
# COMPACT_ATOMS: atom_id res chain seq x y z
N MET A 1 -0.30 3.87 6.15
CA MET A 1 -0.74 4.77 5.84
C MET A 1 -1.18 5.44 4.55
N PRO A 2 -0.46 5.48 3.39
CA PRO A 2 -1.11 5.83 2.13
C PRO A 2 -2.27 4.90 1.79
N ALA A 3 -2.09 3.58 1.97
CA ALA A 3 -3.08 2.56 1.64
C ALA A 3 -4.44 2.72 2.36
N GLU A 4 -4.49 3.26 3.57
CA GLU A 4 -5.78 3.56 4.24
C GLU A 4 -6.58 4.63 3.51
N ILE A 5 -5.91 5.66 2.97
CA ILE A 5 -6.56 6.68 2.15
C ILE A 5 -6.98 6.08 0.81
N SER A 6 -6.08 5.37 0.12
CA SER A 6 -6.36 4.74 -1.17
C SER A 6 -7.57 3.81 -1.06
N ASN A 7 -7.60 2.93 -0.07
CA ASN A 7 -8.73 2.02 0.13
C ASN A 7 -10.05 2.75 0.44
N ASN A 8 -10.03 3.81 1.25
CA ASN A 8 -11.26 4.57 1.56
C ASN A 8 -11.71 5.51 0.44
N ILE A 9 -10.78 5.98 -0.39
CA ILE A 9 -11.08 6.85 -1.54
C ILE A 9 -11.57 6.03 -2.74
N ILE A 10 -11.00 4.84 -2.98
CA ILE A 10 -11.32 4.00 -4.14
C ILE A 10 -12.65 3.27 -3.96
N GLN A 11 -13.04 2.95 -2.72
CA GLN A 11 -14.31 2.27 -2.45
C GLN A 11 -15.52 3.17 -2.70
N PRO A 12 -16.38 2.88 -3.68
CA PRO A 12 -17.73 3.42 -3.65
C PRO A 12 -18.49 2.77 -2.47
N ALA A 13 -19.25 3.57 -1.72
CA ALA A 13 -20.06 3.09 -0.62
C ALA A 13 -20.95 1.92 -1.07
N GLY A 14 -20.66 0.70 -0.58
CA GLY A 14 -21.49 -0.48 -0.86
C GLY A 14 -20.80 -1.67 -1.55
N HIS A 15 -19.59 -1.56 -2.04
CA HIS A 15 -18.86 -2.70 -2.62
C HIS A 15 -17.97 -3.38 -1.58
N ARG A 16 -18.21 -4.66 -1.30
CA ARG A 16 -17.43 -5.49 -0.34
C ARG A 16 -16.04 -5.91 -0.86
N SER A 17 -15.71 -5.62 -2.10
CA SER A 17 -14.50 -6.09 -2.81
C SER A 17 -13.44 -5.01 -3.05
N GLY A 18 -13.38 -3.97 -2.25
CA GLY A 18 -12.48 -2.83 -2.45
C GLY A 18 -11.05 -2.99 -1.91
N TYR A 19 -10.47 -4.19 -1.98
CA TYR A 19 -9.09 -4.40 -1.57
C TYR A 19 -8.16 -4.09 -2.74
N VAL A 20 -7.54 -2.92 -2.71
CA VAL A 20 -6.58 -2.50 -3.75
C VAL A 20 -5.15 -2.59 -3.24
N ALA A 21 -4.93 -2.28 -1.95
CA ALA A 21 -3.62 -2.29 -1.34
C ALA A 21 -3.68 -2.80 0.10
N ILE A 22 -2.63 -3.48 0.54
CA ILE A 22 -2.51 -3.96 1.92
C ILE A 22 -2.36 -2.80 2.89
N VAL A 23 -3.04 -2.89 4.03
CA VAL A 23 -2.99 -1.90 5.10
C VAL A 23 -2.29 -2.49 6.32
N SER A 24 -1.32 -1.79 6.89
CA SER A 24 -0.65 -2.21 8.11
C SER A 24 -0.30 -0.99 8.98
N PRO A 25 -0.30 -1.12 10.31
CA PRO A 25 0.15 -0.06 11.20
C PRO A 25 1.67 0.19 11.14
N LYS A 26 2.41 -0.66 10.42
CA LYS A 26 3.87 -0.57 10.29
C LYS A 26 4.27 0.27 9.09
N PRO A 27 5.40 0.97 9.13
CA PRO A 27 5.94 1.66 7.97
C PRO A 27 6.41 0.66 6.90
N GLN A 28 6.57 1.14 5.65
CA GLN A 28 7.10 0.35 4.52
C GLN A 28 6.24 -0.89 4.18
N THR A 29 4.93 -0.77 4.30
CA THR A 29 3.99 -1.83 3.95
C THR A 29 3.92 -2.01 2.43
N THR A 30 3.78 -0.91 1.69
CA THR A 30 3.76 -0.87 0.23
C THR A 30 5.19 -0.93 -0.30
N ARG A 31 5.49 -1.85 -1.22
CA ARG A 31 6.82 -2.03 -1.83
C ARG A 31 6.83 -1.72 -3.31
N ASN A 32 5.73 -2.00 -3.98
CA ASN A 32 5.51 -1.76 -5.40
C ASN A 32 4.50 -0.64 -5.59
N ARG A 33 4.50 -0.04 -6.77
CA ARG A 33 3.41 0.85 -7.17
C ARG A 33 2.14 0.04 -7.35
N ILE A 34 1.08 0.41 -6.64
CA ILE A 34 -0.23 -0.25 -6.73
C ILE A 34 -1.21 0.74 -7.33
N THR A 35 -1.90 0.30 -8.38
CA THR A 35 -2.91 1.09 -9.08
C THR A 35 -4.28 0.86 -8.46
N GLY A 36 -4.97 1.96 -8.13
CA GLY A 36 -6.36 1.94 -7.73
C GLY A 36 -7.18 2.85 -8.65
N ILE A 37 -8.33 2.37 -9.10
CA ILE A 37 -9.15 3.06 -10.09
C ILE A 37 -10.50 3.42 -9.47
N ARG A 38 -10.85 4.69 -9.53
CA ARG A 38 -12.17 5.20 -9.17
C ARG A 38 -12.83 5.79 -10.40
N THR A 39 -13.89 5.16 -10.86
CA THR A 39 -14.71 5.66 -11.97
C THR A 39 -16.03 6.20 -11.43
N THR A 40 -16.42 7.39 -11.89
CA THR A 40 -17.73 8.00 -11.71
C THR A 40 -18.36 8.26 -13.08
N ASP A 41 -19.58 8.78 -13.12
CA ASP A 41 -20.23 9.13 -14.39
C ASP A 41 -19.42 10.17 -15.17
N ASP A 42 -18.79 11.12 -14.47
CA ASP A 42 -18.14 12.29 -15.05
C ASP A 42 -16.61 12.19 -15.08
N SER A 43 -15.99 11.32 -14.30
CA SER A 43 -14.53 11.25 -14.16
C SER A 43 -14.00 9.85 -13.93
N GLN A 44 -12.71 9.68 -14.25
CA GLN A 44 -11.94 8.51 -13.84
C GLN A 44 -10.63 8.97 -13.21
N VAL A 45 -10.43 8.63 -11.95
CA VAL A 45 -9.20 8.94 -11.20
C VAL A 45 -8.40 7.67 -11.01
N VAL A 46 -7.15 7.70 -11.44
CA VAL A 46 -6.19 6.61 -11.26
C VAL A 46 -5.26 6.99 -10.12
N PHE A 47 -5.35 6.25 -9.01
CA PHE A 47 -4.49 6.42 -7.85
C PHE A 47 -3.28 5.49 -7.97
N LEU A 48 -2.10 6.03 -7.78
CA LEU A 48 -0.86 5.28 -7.70
C LEU A 48 -0.37 5.29 -6.24
N ASP A 49 -0.65 4.21 -5.51
CA ASP A 49 -0.11 4.02 -4.16
C ASP A 49 1.36 3.62 -4.27
N THR A 50 2.24 4.41 -3.67
CA THR A 50 3.68 4.25 -3.77
C THR A 50 4.29 3.88 -2.41
N PRO A 51 5.45 3.22 -2.40
CA PRO A 51 6.24 3.11 -1.19
C PRO A 51 6.51 4.48 -0.56
N GLY A 52 6.57 4.52 0.76
CA GLY A 52 6.90 5.76 1.46
C GLY A 52 8.35 6.19 1.18
N ILE A 53 8.55 7.47 0.93
CA ILE A 53 9.90 8.04 0.80
C ILE A 53 10.53 8.14 2.18
N HIS A 54 11.64 7.46 2.39
CA HIS A 54 12.38 7.42 3.65
C HIS A 54 13.88 7.27 3.38
N ARG A 55 14.69 7.44 4.42
CA ARG A 55 16.14 7.26 4.27
C ARG A 55 16.48 5.80 3.97
N ALA A 56 16.92 5.55 2.75
CA ALA A 56 17.25 4.21 2.28
C ALA A 56 18.54 3.70 2.95
N ARG A 57 18.44 2.56 3.66
CA ARG A 57 19.56 1.89 4.33
C ARG A 57 19.95 0.56 3.68
N SER A 58 19.09 0.01 2.84
CA SER A 58 19.25 -1.26 2.13
C SER A 58 18.96 -1.09 0.65
N LEU A 59 19.32 -2.08 -0.17
CA LEU A 59 19.06 -2.04 -1.61
C LEU A 59 17.55 -2.02 -1.89
N ILE A 60 16.78 -2.89 -1.23
CA ILE A 60 15.32 -2.89 -1.36
C ILE A 60 14.72 -1.51 -1.01
N ASN A 61 15.22 -0.86 0.05
CA ASN A 61 14.73 0.46 0.43
C ASN A 61 15.07 1.53 -0.61
N ARG A 62 16.21 1.43 -1.28
CA ARG A 62 16.58 2.33 -2.41
C ARG A 62 15.61 2.16 -3.57
N ARG A 63 15.36 0.91 -4.01
CA ARG A 63 14.38 0.64 -5.07
C ARG A 63 12.99 1.17 -4.73
N MET A 64 12.53 0.98 -3.49
CA MET A 64 11.23 1.53 -3.05
C MET A 64 11.18 3.06 -3.16
N VAL A 65 12.24 3.75 -2.79
CA VAL A 65 12.33 5.22 -2.92
C VAL A 65 12.36 5.62 -4.40
N ASP A 66 13.13 4.91 -5.23
CA ASP A 66 13.21 5.19 -6.67
C ASP A 66 11.83 5.04 -7.34
N VAL A 67 11.09 3.95 -7.06
CA VAL A 67 9.71 3.76 -7.55
C VAL A 67 8.79 4.93 -7.16
N ALA A 68 8.90 5.42 -5.91
CA ALA A 68 8.09 6.55 -5.47
C ALA A 68 8.48 7.86 -6.19
N LEU A 69 9.77 8.07 -6.44
CA LEU A 69 10.27 9.28 -7.12
C LEU A 69 9.94 9.29 -8.60
N ASP A 70 10.08 8.16 -9.28
CA ASP A 70 9.73 8.02 -10.70
C ASP A 70 8.24 8.33 -10.92
N THR A 71 7.38 7.86 -10.00
CA THR A 71 5.94 8.13 -10.06
C THR A 71 5.60 9.62 -9.99
N LEU A 72 6.41 10.45 -9.29
CA LEU A 72 6.15 11.90 -9.19
C LEU A 72 6.21 12.63 -10.53
N GLY A 73 6.94 12.08 -11.51
CA GLY A 73 7.04 12.66 -12.86
C GLY A 73 5.89 12.28 -13.82
N GLU A 74 5.04 11.33 -13.41
CA GLU A 74 4.01 10.72 -14.26
C GLU A 74 2.58 11.14 -13.90
N VAL A 75 2.39 11.92 -12.81
CA VAL A 75 1.07 12.20 -12.24
C VAL A 75 0.64 13.65 -12.37
N ASP A 76 -0.66 13.90 -12.47
CA ASP A 76 -1.26 15.24 -12.48
C ASP A 76 -1.29 15.85 -11.06
N GLY A 77 -1.41 15.01 -10.04
CA GLY A 77 -1.51 15.44 -8.65
C GLY A 77 -0.82 14.51 -7.66
N VAL A 78 -0.36 15.09 -6.57
CA VAL A 78 0.30 14.38 -5.46
C VAL A 78 -0.45 14.60 -4.18
N LEU A 79 -0.79 13.51 -3.49
CA LEU A 79 -1.29 13.55 -2.13
C LEU A 79 -0.13 13.25 -1.17
N TRP A 80 0.41 14.29 -0.54
CA TRP A 80 1.47 14.11 0.44
C TRP A 80 0.88 13.92 1.84
N LEU A 81 1.01 12.70 2.37
CA LEU A 81 0.43 12.30 3.65
C LEU A 81 1.44 12.45 4.79
N ILE A 82 1.04 13.20 5.82
CA ILE A 82 1.79 13.39 7.06
C ILE A 82 0.95 12.81 8.21
N ASP A 83 1.53 11.95 9.04
CA ASP A 83 0.89 11.46 10.26
C ASP A 83 0.85 12.60 11.31
N ALA A 84 -0.33 13.18 11.54
CA ALA A 84 -0.49 14.31 12.45
C ALA A 84 -0.12 13.95 13.90
N ARG A 85 -0.20 12.68 14.31
CA ARG A 85 0.18 12.21 15.64
C ARG A 85 1.70 12.29 15.86
N GLU A 86 2.46 11.90 14.82
CA GLU A 86 3.93 11.88 14.88
C GLU A 86 4.54 13.26 14.54
N GLY A 87 3.75 14.07 13.84
CA GLY A 87 4.20 15.39 13.39
C GLY A 87 5.20 15.29 12.23
N MET A 88 5.82 16.41 11.93
CA MET A 88 6.76 16.54 10.81
C MET A 88 8.17 16.09 11.20
N ARG A 89 8.75 15.21 10.42
CA ARG A 89 10.09 14.62 10.58
C ARG A 89 11.11 15.30 9.64
N LYS A 90 12.39 14.96 9.79
CA LYS A 90 13.45 15.44 8.86
C LYS A 90 13.25 14.92 7.43
N GLU A 91 12.80 13.69 7.30
CA GLU A 91 12.49 13.07 6.02
C GLU A 91 11.39 13.84 5.26
N ASP A 92 10.44 14.44 5.98
CA ASP A 92 9.39 15.27 5.39
C ASP A 92 9.94 16.56 4.77
N GLU A 93 11.03 17.10 5.30
CA GLU A 93 11.73 18.26 4.71
C GLU A 93 12.41 17.90 3.37
N GLU A 94 12.98 16.70 3.27
CA GLU A 94 13.57 16.18 2.04
C GLU A 94 12.48 15.93 0.98
N ILE A 95 11.32 15.39 1.39
CA ILE A 95 10.16 15.18 0.52
C ILE A 95 9.62 16.53 0.03
N ALA A 96 9.44 17.49 0.94
CA ALA A 96 8.96 18.82 0.59
C ALA A 96 9.86 19.52 -0.43
N ALA A 97 11.19 19.40 -0.30
CA ALA A 97 12.14 19.95 -1.26
C ALA A 97 11.93 19.38 -2.67
N ARG A 98 11.66 18.07 -2.79
CA ARG A 98 11.39 17.42 -4.09
C ARG A 98 10.02 17.83 -4.66
N LEU A 99 8.99 17.92 -3.82
CA LEU A 99 7.64 18.32 -4.22
C LEU A 99 7.58 19.80 -4.65
N LYS A 100 8.48 20.63 -4.14
CA LYS A 100 8.55 22.04 -4.53
C LYS A 100 8.87 22.21 -6.03
N ASP A 101 9.71 21.34 -6.55
CA ASP A 101 10.16 21.37 -7.95
C ASP A 101 9.27 20.50 -8.87
N SER A 102 8.30 19.78 -8.33
CA SER A 102 7.37 18.95 -9.10
C SER A 102 6.35 19.83 -9.84
N PRO A 103 6.07 19.55 -11.13
CA PRO A 103 5.00 20.23 -11.88
C PRO A 103 3.60 19.81 -11.39
N ALA A 104 3.48 18.65 -10.74
CA ALA A 104 2.22 18.12 -10.26
C ALA A 104 1.62 18.98 -9.13
N THR A 105 0.29 19.12 -9.15
CA THR A 105 -0.42 19.81 -8.05
C THR A 105 -0.32 18.99 -6.78
N THR A 106 0.22 19.58 -5.71
CA THR A 106 0.41 18.87 -4.44
C THR A 106 -0.63 19.30 -3.41
N PHE A 107 -1.32 18.35 -2.81
CA PHE A 107 -2.16 18.51 -1.62
C PHE A 107 -1.43 17.92 -0.41
N ILE A 108 -1.39 18.67 0.69
CA ILE A 108 -0.78 18.20 1.94
C ILE A 108 -1.90 17.67 2.83
N LEU A 109 -1.90 16.36 3.09
CA LEU A 109 -2.91 15.70 3.90
C LEU A 109 -2.34 15.41 5.30
N LEU A 110 -2.84 16.13 6.32
CA LEU A 110 -2.51 15.83 7.71
C LEU A 110 -3.44 14.72 8.19
N ASN A 111 -2.99 13.48 8.10
CA ASN A 111 -3.80 12.30 8.40
C ASN A 111 -3.76 11.93 9.89
N LYS A 112 -4.78 11.17 10.34
CA LYS A 112 -4.98 10.68 11.70
C LYS A 112 -5.31 11.79 12.70
N ILE A 113 -6.08 12.80 12.26
CA ILE A 113 -6.52 13.88 13.13
C ILE A 113 -7.41 13.40 14.28
N ASP A 114 -8.05 12.24 14.13
CA ASP A 114 -8.82 11.56 15.18
C ASP A 114 -7.99 11.16 16.41
N LEU A 115 -6.65 11.10 16.26
CA LEU A 115 -5.70 10.78 17.32
C LEU A 115 -4.99 12.01 17.92
N VAL A 116 -5.35 13.22 17.47
CA VAL A 116 -4.63 14.45 17.83
C VAL A 116 -5.56 15.52 18.37
N ALA A 117 -5.16 16.16 19.45
CA ALA A 117 -5.91 17.32 19.97
C ALA A 117 -5.87 18.50 18.97
N LYS A 118 -7.01 19.16 18.75
CA LYS A 118 -7.16 20.26 17.76
C LYS A 118 -6.08 21.35 17.88
N GLY A 119 -5.65 21.70 19.08
CA GLY A 119 -4.60 22.70 19.30
C GLY A 119 -3.21 22.32 18.76
N LYS A 120 -2.96 21.04 18.48
CA LYS A 120 -1.69 20.58 17.88
C LYS A 120 -1.69 20.64 16.35
N LEU A 121 -2.86 20.77 15.73
CA LEU A 121 -2.98 20.80 14.26
C LEU A 121 -2.50 22.13 13.68
N LEU A 122 -2.84 23.27 14.32
CA LEU A 122 -2.45 24.59 13.82
C LEU A 122 -0.93 24.74 13.64
N PRO A 123 -0.08 24.45 14.64
CA PRO A 123 1.39 24.51 14.46
C PRO A 123 1.90 23.59 13.34
N LEU A 124 1.28 22.42 13.16
CA LEU A 124 1.65 21.49 12.09
C LEU A 124 1.27 22.03 10.72
N MET A 125 0.07 22.65 10.60
CA MET A 125 -0.37 23.33 9.37
C MET A 125 0.56 24.50 9.01
N GLU A 126 0.92 25.35 9.98
CA GLU A 126 1.85 26.47 9.79
C GLU A 126 3.22 25.99 9.30
N ARG A 127 3.76 24.92 9.90
CA ARG A 127 5.03 24.32 9.46
C ARG A 127 4.91 23.74 8.04
N SER A 128 3.81 23.06 7.73
CA SER A 128 3.54 22.54 6.38
C SER A 128 3.49 23.66 5.34
N ALA A 129 2.78 24.76 5.66
CA ALA A 129 2.68 25.93 4.80
C ALA A 129 4.05 26.62 4.58
N THR A 130 4.92 26.57 5.58
CA THR A 130 6.29 27.12 5.46
C THR A 130 7.16 26.27 4.52
N LEU A 131 7.02 24.94 4.58
CA LEU A 131 7.81 24.02 3.72
C LEU A 131 7.37 24.04 2.27
N LEU A 132 6.06 24.06 2.01
CA LEU A 132 5.46 24.13 0.68
C LEU A 132 4.46 25.28 0.60
N PRO A 133 4.92 26.51 0.39
CA PRO A 133 4.03 27.66 0.30
C PRO A 133 3.03 27.57 -0.85
N GLY A 134 1.79 28.01 -0.60
CA GLY A 134 0.72 28.04 -1.60
C GLY A 134 0.06 26.70 -1.90
N ARG A 135 0.42 25.61 -1.20
CA ARG A 135 -0.25 24.33 -1.35
C ARG A 135 -1.42 24.19 -0.37
N GLU A 136 -2.51 23.58 -0.81
CA GLU A 136 -3.67 23.33 0.03
C GLU A 136 -3.36 22.28 1.10
N ILE A 137 -3.70 22.58 2.36
CA ILE A 137 -3.48 21.70 3.51
C ILE A 137 -4.82 21.22 4.01
N ILE A 138 -5.06 19.91 3.98
CA ILE A 138 -6.34 19.31 4.36
C ILE A 138 -6.10 18.35 5.54
N PRO A 139 -6.56 18.70 6.76
CA PRO A 139 -6.57 17.75 7.87
C PRO A 139 -7.62 16.68 7.63
N VAL A 140 -7.22 15.39 7.70
CA VAL A 140 -8.09 14.25 7.40
C VAL A 140 -7.97 13.14 8.45
N SER A 141 -9.01 12.34 8.61
CA SER A 141 -8.90 11.01 9.18
C SER A 141 -9.34 9.99 8.13
N ALA A 142 -8.38 9.34 7.49
CA ALA A 142 -8.68 8.29 6.52
C ALA A 142 -9.49 7.16 7.16
N LEU A 143 -9.17 6.79 8.41
CA LEU A 143 -9.86 5.73 9.14
C LEU A 143 -11.33 6.06 9.45
N LYS A 144 -11.63 7.32 9.78
CA LYS A 144 -12.98 7.79 10.14
C LYS A 144 -13.76 8.33 8.95
N GLY A 145 -13.11 8.56 7.81
CA GLY A 145 -13.70 9.22 6.65
C GLY A 145 -13.77 10.74 6.76
N ASP A 146 -13.21 11.33 7.83
CA ASP A 146 -13.27 12.79 8.02
C ASP A 146 -12.51 13.51 6.91
N GLN A 147 -13.17 14.43 6.22
CA GLN A 147 -12.67 15.24 5.11
C GLN A 147 -12.22 14.45 3.86
N VAL A 148 -12.47 13.13 3.78
CA VAL A 148 -12.13 12.32 2.59
C VAL A 148 -12.94 12.79 1.37
N SER A 149 -14.21 13.17 1.55
CA SER A 149 -15.03 13.72 0.47
C SER A 149 -14.48 15.04 -0.08
N LEU A 150 -13.91 15.89 0.78
CA LEU A 150 -13.26 17.13 0.33
C LEU A 150 -12.02 16.82 -0.51
N VAL A 151 -11.20 15.85 -0.08
CA VAL A 151 -10.03 15.43 -0.87
C VAL A 151 -10.45 14.94 -2.25
N LEU A 152 -11.49 14.12 -2.33
CA LEU A 152 -12.05 13.64 -3.61
C LEU A 152 -12.51 14.80 -4.50
N GLU A 153 -13.26 15.76 -3.94
CA GLU A 153 -13.72 16.94 -4.68
C GLU A 153 -12.53 17.75 -5.25
N ARG A 154 -11.43 17.85 -4.50
CA ARG A 154 -10.23 18.55 -4.98
C ARG A 154 -9.51 17.79 -6.10
N ILE A 155 -9.45 16.46 -6.01
CA ILE A 155 -8.86 15.60 -7.03
C ILE A 155 -9.71 15.67 -8.31
N GLU A 156 -11.03 15.53 -8.21
CA GLU A 156 -11.94 15.58 -9.36
C GLU A 156 -11.87 16.92 -10.13
N LYS A 157 -11.57 18.01 -9.43
CA LYS A 157 -11.34 19.31 -10.07
C LYS A 157 -9.96 19.44 -10.72
N LEU A 158 -9.03 18.57 -10.38
CA LEU A 158 -7.67 18.59 -10.90
C LEU A 158 -7.54 17.76 -12.18
N VAL A 159 -8.29 16.65 -12.31
CA VAL A 159 -8.15 15.74 -13.44
C VAL A 159 -8.46 16.47 -14.76
N PRO A 160 -7.57 16.34 -15.79
CA PRO A 160 -7.79 16.98 -17.08
C PRO A 160 -8.91 16.27 -17.86
N GLU A 161 -9.48 16.99 -18.83
CA GLU A 161 -10.38 16.36 -19.80
C GLU A 161 -9.62 15.33 -20.65
N GLY A 162 -10.21 14.12 -20.77
CA GLY A 162 -9.57 13.04 -21.51
C GLY A 162 -10.46 11.78 -21.60
N PRO A 163 -10.01 10.76 -22.34
CA PRO A 163 -10.71 9.48 -22.40
C PRO A 163 -10.56 8.72 -21.08
N ARG A 164 -11.49 7.81 -20.81
CA ARG A 164 -11.33 6.81 -19.75
C ARG A 164 -10.23 5.82 -20.16
N TYR A 165 -9.29 5.55 -19.26
CA TYR A 165 -8.18 4.62 -19.50
C TYR A 165 -8.54 3.16 -19.17
N TYR A 166 -9.51 2.97 -18.26
CA TYR A 166 -9.91 1.65 -17.78
C TYR A 166 -11.41 1.42 -17.99
N PRO A 167 -11.84 0.17 -18.19
CA PRO A 167 -13.25 -0.19 -18.25
C PRO A 167 -14.02 0.23 -16.99
N GLU A 168 -15.32 0.43 -17.14
CA GLU A 168 -16.20 0.70 -16.03
C GLU A 168 -16.29 -0.51 -15.08
N GLY A 169 -16.19 -0.24 -13.77
CA GLY A 169 -16.21 -1.28 -12.73
C GLY A 169 -14.84 -1.87 -12.40
N GLU A 170 -13.79 -1.54 -13.15
CA GLU A 170 -12.44 -1.93 -12.81
C GLU A 170 -11.91 -1.05 -11.66
N VAL A 171 -11.42 -1.69 -10.59
CA VAL A 171 -10.94 -1.00 -9.37
C VAL A 171 -9.41 -1.05 -9.21
N THR A 172 -8.74 -1.92 -9.96
CA THR A 172 -7.27 -2.08 -9.98
C THR A 172 -6.85 -2.84 -11.23
N ASP A 173 -5.65 -2.61 -11.72
CA ASP A 173 -5.00 -3.37 -12.79
C ASP A 173 -4.14 -4.53 -12.25
N GLN A 174 -4.12 -4.71 -10.94
CA GLN A 174 -3.31 -5.75 -10.32
C GLN A 174 -3.90 -7.14 -10.58
N THR A 175 -3.02 -8.11 -10.89
CA THR A 175 -3.45 -9.49 -11.09
C THR A 175 -3.90 -10.14 -9.78
N GLU A 176 -4.84 -11.09 -9.85
CA GLU A 176 -5.28 -11.86 -8.68
C GLU A 176 -4.12 -12.58 -7.98
N ARG A 177 -3.11 -13.01 -8.74
CA ARG A 177 -1.87 -13.59 -8.19
C ARG A 177 -1.10 -12.59 -7.32
N PHE A 178 -0.99 -11.34 -7.78
CA PHE A 178 -0.34 -10.28 -7.01
C PHE A 178 -1.12 -9.99 -5.73
N LEU A 179 -2.44 -9.84 -5.83
CA LEU A 179 -3.31 -9.59 -4.67
C LEU A 179 -3.22 -10.75 -3.66
N ALA A 180 -3.18 -12.00 -4.13
CA ALA A 180 -3.02 -13.17 -3.27
C ALA A 180 -1.68 -13.15 -2.50
N ALA A 181 -0.58 -12.81 -3.17
CA ALA A 181 0.73 -12.66 -2.53
C ALA A 181 0.72 -11.54 -1.47
N GLU A 182 0.13 -10.39 -1.80
CA GLU A 182 0.04 -9.25 -0.90
C GLU A 182 -0.84 -9.55 0.33
N ILE A 183 -1.97 -10.24 0.17
CA ILE A 183 -2.82 -10.66 1.29
C ILE A 183 -2.05 -11.59 2.24
N VAL A 184 -1.32 -12.58 1.72
CA VAL A 184 -0.48 -13.45 2.56
C VAL A 184 0.59 -12.62 3.28
N ARG A 185 1.26 -11.70 2.57
CA ARG A 185 2.28 -10.82 3.14
C ARG A 185 1.73 -9.91 4.22
N GLU A 186 0.52 -9.38 4.05
CA GLU A 186 -0.19 -8.59 5.08
C GLU A 186 -0.38 -9.37 6.37
N LYS A 187 -0.88 -10.62 6.28
CA LYS A 187 -1.10 -11.45 7.49
C LYS A 187 0.22 -11.71 8.22
N ILE A 188 1.33 -11.88 7.48
CA ILE A 188 2.67 -11.97 8.09
C ILE A 188 3.04 -10.66 8.79
N PHE A 189 2.81 -9.51 8.16
CA PHE A 189 3.06 -8.19 8.74
C PHE A 189 2.35 -7.98 10.07
N PHE A 190 1.09 -8.39 10.18
CA PHE A 190 0.33 -8.28 11.43
C PHE A 190 0.82 -9.22 12.53
N ARG A 191 1.32 -10.39 12.16
CA ARG A 191 1.69 -11.46 13.11
C ARG A 191 3.15 -11.45 13.54
N THR A 192 4.02 -10.76 12.82
CA THR A 192 5.45 -10.68 13.12
C THR A 192 5.85 -9.31 13.62
N ARG A 193 7.04 -9.17 14.17
CA ARG A 193 7.57 -7.92 14.73
C ARG A 193 9.01 -7.71 14.27
N GLU A 194 9.57 -6.58 14.65
CA GLU A 194 10.96 -6.19 14.38
C GLU A 194 11.28 -6.25 12.89
N GLU A 195 12.37 -6.88 12.48
CA GLU A 195 12.83 -6.95 11.09
C GLU A 195 12.17 -8.04 10.24
N ILE A 196 11.46 -9.00 10.82
CA ILE A 196 10.88 -10.13 10.08
C ILE A 196 9.94 -9.66 8.95
N PRO A 197 8.99 -8.72 9.19
CA PRO A 197 8.11 -8.23 8.13
C PRO A 197 8.90 -7.67 6.94
N TYR A 198 9.99 -6.97 7.22
CA TYR A 198 10.79 -6.28 6.21
C TYR A 198 11.68 -7.23 5.40
N GLY A 199 12.13 -8.33 6.03
CA GLY A 199 12.90 -9.40 5.39
C GLY A 199 12.05 -10.53 4.82
N THR A 200 10.75 -10.30 4.55
CA THR A 200 9.83 -11.32 4.04
C THR A 200 9.21 -10.89 2.72
N ALA A 201 9.28 -11.74 1.69
CA ALA A 201 8.53 -11.61 0.43
C ALA A 201 7.64 -12.83 0.21
N VAL A 202 6.66 -12.73 -0.68
CA VAL A 202 5.75 -13.83 -1.03
C VAL A 202 5.64 -13.92 -2.54
N THR A 203 5.82 -15.12 -3.07
CA THR A 203 5.57 -15.44 -4.48
C THR A 203 4.46 -16.47 -4.60
N ILE A 204 3.71 -16.40 -5.69
CA ILE A 204 2.70 -17.41 -6.02
C ILE A 204 3.29 -18.39 -7.03
N ASP A 205 3.53 -19.61 -6.60
CA ASP A 205 4.11 -20.66 -7.43
C ASP A 205 3.05 -21.31 -8.32
N GLU A 206 1.84 -21.53 -7.79
CA GLU A 206 0.71 -22.08 -8.51
C GLU A 206 -0.55 -21.24 -8.24
N PHE A 207 -1.30 -20.96 -9.31
CA PHE A 207 -2.64 -20.35 -9.24
C PHE A 207 -3.48 -21.02 -10.31
N THR A 208 -4.30 -21.98 -9.92
CA THR A 208 -5.07 -22.84 -10.84
C THR A 208 -6.55 -22.80 -10.49
N GLU A 209 -7.35 -22.32 -11.41
CA GLU A 209 -8.79 -22.34 -11.31
C GLU A 209 -9.35 -23.71 -11.69
N LYS A 210 -10.28 -24.23 -10.88
CA LYS A 210 -11.06 -25.45 -11.13
C LYS A 210 -12.52 -25.07 -11.20
N GLU A 211 -12.94 -24.63 -12.38
CA GLU A 211 -14.28 -24.10 -12.64
C GLU A 211 -15.40 -25.07 -12.23
N ASP A 212 -15.21 -26.39 -12.52
CA ASP A 212 -16.13 -27.45 -12.15
C ASP A 212 -16.40 -27.56 -10.64
N LYS A 213 -15.50 -27.03 -9.80
CA LYS A 213 -15.58 -27.10 -8.34
C LYS A 213 -15.75 -25.76 -7.64
N ASN A 214 -15.80 -24.66 -8.38
CA ASN A 214 -15.75 -23.30 -7.85
C ASN A 214 -14.61 -23.17 -6.81
N LEU A 215 -13.40 -23.57 -7.21
CA LEU A 215 -12.22 -23.68 -6.35
C LEU A 215 -11.00 -23.16 -7.08
N ILE A 216 -10.25 -22.28 -6.42
CA ILE A 216 -8.90 -21.90 -6.85
C ILE A 216 -7.86 -22.57 -5.93
N VAL A 217 -6.86 -23.19 -6.56
CA VAL A 217 -5.70 -23.76 -5.87
C VAL A 217 -4.55 -22.79 -5.94
N ILE A 218 -4.08 -22.34 -4.79
CA ILE A 218 -2.97 -21.39 -4.64
C ILE A 218 -1.86 -22.03 -3.83
N LYS A 219 -0.65 -22.09 -4.40
CA LYS A 219 0.57 -22.42 -3.65
C LYS A 219 1.46 -21.19 -3.63
N ALA A 220 1.91 -20.83 -2.44
CA ALA A 220 2.73 -19.65 -2.23
C ALA A 220 3.98 -19.98 -1.41
N THR A 221 5.10 -19.41 -1.84
CA THR A 221 6.37 -19.47 -1.12
C THR A 221 6.61 -18.15 -0.38
N ILE A 222 6.84 -18.26 0.91
CA ILE A 222 7.23 -17.16 1.79
C ILE A 222 8.75 -17.18 1.88
N HIS A 223 9.39 -16.20 1.28
CA HIS A 223 10.85 -16.00 1.29
C HIS A 223 11.26 -15.22 2.53
N VAL A 224 12.26 -15.70 3.26
CA VAL A 224 12.81 -15.01 4.42
C VAL A 224 14.31 -14.79 4.25
N ASP A 225 14.77 -13.64 4.72
CA ASP A 225 16.15 -13.15 4.55
C ASP A 225 17.18 -13.92 5.41
N ARG A 226 16.75 -14.58 6.50
CA ARG A 226 17.64 -15.24 7.47
C ARG A 226 17.07 -16.56 7.95
N GLU A 227 17.97 -17.52 8.24
CA GLU A 227 17.61 -18.81 8.85
C GLU A 227 16.83 -18.67 10.16
N SER A 228 17.16 -17.68 11.00
CA SER A 228 16.48 -17.42 12.27
C SER A 228 15.01 -16.98 12.11
N HIS A 229 14.61 -16.45 10.95
CA HIS A 229 13.24 -16.00 10.70
C HIS A 229 12.29 -17.15 10.41
N LYS A 230 12.78 -18.22 9.77
CA LYS A 230 11.98 -19.39 9.37
C LYS A 230 11.25 -20.06 10.55
N PRO A 231 11.90 -20.44 11.67
CA PRO A 231 11.21 -21.04 12.79
C PRO A 231 10.19 -20.10 13.44
N ILE A 232 10.38 -18.78 13.41
CA ILE A 232 9.45 -17.80 13.95
C ILE A 232 8.18 -17.76 13.10
N LEU A 233 8.31 -17.75 11.76
CA LEU A 233 7.16 -17.78 10.84
C LEU A 233 6.41 -19.10 10.84
N ILE A 234 7.09 -20.20 11.01
CA ILE A 234 6.44 -21.51 11.18
C ILE A 234 5.70 -21.55 12.51
N GLY A 235 6.35 -21.09 13.57
CA GLY A 235 5.84 -21.12 14.93
C GLY A 235 5.84 -22.53 15.55
N LYS A 236 5.49 -22.60 16.83
CA LYS A 236 5.45 -23.89 17.54
C LYS A 236 4.47 -24.86 16.87
N LYS A 237 4.97 -26.00 16.41
CA LYS A 237 4.20 -27.02 15.67
C LYS A 237 3.43 -26.46 14.45
N GLY A 238 3.94 -25.44 13.78
CA GLY A 238 3.30 -24.84 12.60
C GLY A 238 2.14 -23.88 12.91
N ALA A 239 1.91 -23.51 14.17
CA ALA A 239 0.73 -22.74 14.56
C ALA A 239 0.66 -21.34 13.92
N MET A 240 1.81 -20.64 13.80
CA MET A 240 1.85 -19.31 13.19
C MET A 240 1.50 -19.39 11.70
N LEU A 241 2.17 -20.27 10.96
CA LEU A 241 1.94 -20.43 9.52
C LEU A 241 0.51 -20.87 9.20
N LYS A 242 -0.06 -21.77 10.04
CA LYS A 242 -1.46 -22.18 9.92
C LYS A 242 -2.44 -21.03 10.15
N ASP A 243 -2.17 -20.14 11.11
CA ASP A 243 -3.02 -18.99 11.38
C ASP A 243 -2.94 -17.94 10.27
N VAL A 244 -1.73 -17.67 9.75
CA VAL A 244 -1.54 -16.83 8.55
C VAL A 244 -2.32 -17.39 7.36
N GLY A 245 -2.17 -18.70 7.08
CA GLY A 245 -2.87 -19.35 5.98
C GLY A 245 -4.38 -19.33 6.11
N ARG A 246 -4.92 -19.53 7.33
CA ARG A 246 -6.36 -19.44 7.58
C ARG A 246 -6.90 -18.04 7.29
N GLN A 247 -6.26 -16.99 7.83
CA GLN A 247 -6.71 -15.61 7.66
C GLN A 247 -6.58 -15.15 6.20
N ALA A 248 -5.46 -15.48 5.54
CA ALA A 248 -5.28 -15.17 4.13
C ALA A 248 -6.33 -15.85 3.25
N ARG A 249 -6.63 -17.13 3.52
CA ARG A 249 -7.66 -17.87 2.79
C ARG A 249 -9.05 -17.24 2.96
N GLU A 250 -9.46 -16.94 4.19
CA GLU A 250 -10.78 -16.32 4.48
C GLU A 250 -10.96 -15.01 3.71
N GLU A 251 -9.90 -14.22 3.61
CA GLU A 251 -9.93 -12.95 2.87
C GLU A 251 -9.93 -13.15 1.36
N LEU A 252 -9.11 -14.07 0.85
CA LEU A 252 -9.10 -14.44 -0.57
C LEU A 252 -10.46 -14.98 -1.03
N GLU A 253 -11.12 -15.82 -0.21
CA GLU A 253 -12.47 -16.32 -0.48
C GLU A 253 -13.50 -15.18 -0.57
N SER A 254 -13.35 -14.16 0.30
CA SER A 254 -14.20 -12.97 0.27
C SER A 254 -13.94 -12.09 -0.96
N LEU A 255 -12.66 -11.96 -1.36
CA LEU A 255 -12.25 -11.14 -2.50
C LEU A 255 -12.66 -11.78 -3.84
N LEU A 256 -12.37 -13.07 -4.02
CA LEU A 256 -12.53 -13.78 -5.30
C LEU A 256 -13.91 -14.43 -5.45
N GLY A 257 -14.73 -14.47 -4.38
CA GLY A 257 -16.09 -15.01 -4.42
C GLY A 257 -16.16 -16.52 -4.63
N CYS A 258 -15.08 -17.26 -4.43
CA CYS A 258 -14.98 -18.70 -4.63
C CYS A 258 -14.23 -19.38 -3.48
N ARG A 259 -14.22 -20.71 -3.47
CA ARG A 259 -13.46 -21.48 -2.47
C ARG A 259 -11.98 -21.43 -2.79
N ILE A 260 -11.12 -21.35 -1.76
CA ILE A 260 -9.66 -21.31 -1.91
C ILE A 260 -9.01 -22.48 -1.19
N PHE A 261 -8.16 -23.21 -1.90
CA PHE A 261 -7.18 -24.11 -1.31
C PHE A 261 -5.83 -23.40 -1.29
N LEU A 262 -5.38 -22.97 -0.11
CA LEU A 262 -4.12 -22.24 0.08
C LEU A 262 -3.08 -23.12 0.75
N GLU A 263 -1.95 -23.31 0.10
CA GLU A 263 -0.76 -23.99 0.62
C GLU A 263 0.39 -23.00 0.73
N LEU A 264 1.05 -22.96 1.90
CA LEU A 264 2.13 -22.03 2.20
C LEU A 264 3.42 -22.77 2.53
N PHE A 265 4.51 -22.38 1.87
CA PHE A 265 5.87 -22.85 2.14
C PHE A 265 6.74 -21.72 2.66
N VAL A 266 7.72 -22.04 3.51
CA VAL A 266 8.72 -21.06 3.99
C VAL A 266 10.09 -21.47 3.51
N ARG A 267 10.70 -20.62 2.70
CA ARG A 267 12.04 -20.78 2.13
C ARG A 267 12.98 -19.72 2.69
N VAL A 268 14.23 -20.07 2.93
CA VAL A 268 15.27 -19.13 3.29
C VAL A 268 16.06 -18.78 2.05
N ASP A 269 16.05 -17.52 1.68
CA ASP A 269 16.84 -16.93 0.61
C ASP A 269 17.74 -15.88 1.24
N GLN A 270 18.88 -16.34 1.75
CA GLN A 270 19.76 -15.53 2.59
C GLN A 270 20.26 -14.29 1.86
N GLY A 271 20.05 -13.11 2.45
CA GLY A 271 20.53 -11.84 1.93
C GLY A 271 19.76 -11.31 0.71
N TRP A 272 18.59 -11.87 0.37
CA TRP A 272 17.81 -11.47 -0.80
C TRP A 272 17.49 -9.97 -0.85
N THR A 273 17.38 -9.31 0.30
CA THR A 273 17.08 -7.87 0.39
C THR A 273 18.21 -6.96 -0.13
N GLU A 274 19.42 -7.52 -0.29
CA GLU A 274 20.61 -6.84 -0.81
C GLU A 274 21.08 -7.42 -2.16
N ASP A 275 20.38 -8.41 -2.73
CA ASP A 275 20.69 -9.02 -4.03
C ASP A 275 19.80 -8.43 -5.13
N PRO A 276 20.36 -7.71 -6.13
CA PRO A 276 19.59 -7.14 -7.23
C PRO A 276 18.82 -8.16 -8.06
N ASN A 277 19.38 -9.37 -8.26
CA ASN A 277 18.74 -10.41 -9.05
C ASN A 277 17.57 -11.02 -8.28
N ALA A 278 17.76 -11.34 -7.00
CA ALA A 278 16.70 -11.84 -6.14
C ALA A 278 15.55 -10.84 -6.02
N LEU A 279 15.83 -9.53 -5.88
CA LEU A 279 14.80 -8.49 -5.87
C LEU A 279 13.99 -8.49 -7.17
N THR A 280 14.64 -8.61 -8.31
CA THR A 280 13.97 -8.65 -9.62
C THR A 280 13.11 -9.92 -9.78
N GLU A 281 13.61 -11.09 -9.37
CA GLU A 281 12.86 -12.34 -9.39
C GLU A 281 11.63 -12.31 -8.47
N LEU A 282 11.71 -11.59 -7.34
CA LEU A 282 10.63 -11.41 -6.40
C LEU A 282 9.66 -10.26 -6.79
N GLY A 283 9.89 -9.61 -7.94
CA GLY A 283 9.04 -8.52 -8.44
C GLY A 283 9.20 -7.20 -7.67
N LEU A 284 10.41 -6.97 -7.15
CA LEU A 284 10.73 -5.81 -6.30
C LEU A 284 11.83 -4.94 -6.90
#